data_0970d7d37a47f4d042fc35ae6005fba8
#
_entry.id   0970d7d37a47f4d042fc35ae6005fba8
#
_cell.length_a   1.000
_cell.length_b   1.000
_cell.length_c   1.000
_cell.angle_alpha   90.00
_cell.angle_beta   90.00
_cell.angle_gamma   90.00
#
_symmetry.space_group_name_H-M   'P 1'
#
loop_
_entity.id
_entity.type
_entity.pdbx_description
1 polymer ?
#
loop_
_entity_poly.entity_id
_entity_poly.type
_entity_poly.pdbx_seq_one_letter_code
_entity_poly.pdbx_strand_id
1 'polypeptide(L)'
;MGEGYAATMPVNAYNWIAVWLRNFLAWRKIALASILGNLADPITNMFGLGFGLGIIVGRVDGTSYISFVAAGMVATSAMTAATFETMYAAFARMETKRTWEAILSTQLTLGDIILGELVWAASKAVLAGTAIGVVAAVLGYAPWTSILYAMPIIALTGLAFASLAMVVISLAPTYDYFVFYQMLVVTPMVFLCGAVFPVSQMPSSFQHLAALLPLAHSVDLIRPTMLGRPTLDIGVHIGALCIYAVLPFFVSTALFRRRLMR
;
A
#
# COMPACT_ATOMS: atom_id res chain seq x y z
N MET A 1 -8.44 -12.48 -32.63
CA MET A 1 -8.27 -11.60 -31.45
C MET A 1 -9.09 -12.22 -30.34
N GLY A 2 -8.39 -12.64 -29.30
CA GLY A 2 -8.81 -13.75 -28.47
C GLY A 2 -9.88 -13.47 -27.44
N GLU A 3 -10.50 -14.53 -27.00
CA GLU A 3 -11.49 -14.62 -25.91
C GLU A 3 -11.04 -13.95 -24.59
N GLY A 4 -9.74 -13.75 -24.38
CA GLY A 4 -9.16 -13.09 -23.19
C GLY A 4 -9.60 -11.63 -23.00
N TYR A 5 -9.90 -10.89 -24.07
CA TYR A 5 -10.46 -9.54 -23.98
C TYR A 5 -11.94 -9.52 -23.59
N ALA A 6 -12.67 -10.60 -23.87
CA ALA A 6 -14.09 -10.70 -23.56
C ALA A 6 -14.33 -11.04 -22.08
N ALA A 7 -13.45 -11.83 -21.47
CA ALA A 7 -13.55 -12.22 -20.08
C ALA A 7 -12.89 -11.16 -19.17
N THR A 8 -13.71 -10.46 -18.42
CA THR A 8 -13.25 -9.38 -17.51
C THR A 8 -12.87 -9.87 -16.13
N MET A 9 -13.39 -11.02 -15.71
CA MET A 9 -13.13 -11.60 -14.39
C MET A 9 -12.19 -12.79 -14.49
N PRO A 10 -11.44 -13.11 -13.42
CA PRO A 10 -10.63 -14.31 -13.36
C PRO A 10 -11.49 -15.55 -13.66
N VAL A 11 -11.10 -16.35 -14.64
CA VAL A 11 -11.80 -17.59 -15.01
C VAL A 11 -11.34 -18.75 -14.11
N ASN A 12 -10.06 -18.72 -13.72
CA ASN A 12 -9.47 -19.72 -12.83
C ASN A 12 -8.82 -19.03 -11.65
N ALA A 13 -9.07 -19.56 -10.44
CA ALA A 13 -8.58 -19.01 -9.18
C ALA A 13 -7.05 -18.92 -9.06
N TYR A 14 -6.29 -19.58 -9.94
CA TYR A 14 -4.82 -19.65 -9.87
C TYR A 14 -4.08 -18.93 -11.00
N ASN A 15 -4.77 -18.45 -12.00
CA ASN A 15 -4.15 -17.85 -13.19
C ASN A 15 -3.32 -16.59 -12.86
N TRP A 16 -3.74 -15.80 -11.89
CA TRP A 16 -3.03 -14.61 -11.40
C TRP A 16 -1.61 -14.94 -10.89
N ILE A 17 -1.37 -16.20 -10.46
CA ILE A 17 -0.05 -16.64 -9.95
C ILE A 17 1.02 -16.52 -11.06
N ALA A 18 0.68 -16.78 -12.31
CA ALA A 18 1.61 -16.65 -13.41
C ALA A 18 2.08 -15.20 -13.60
N VAL A 19 1.18 -14.23 -13.44
CA VAL A 19 1.48 -12.79 -13.51
C VAL A 19 2.35 -12.39 -12.31
N TRP A 20 1.97 -12.82 -11.12
CA TRP A 20 2.73 -12.57 -9.89
C TRP A 20 4.15 -13.13 -9.99
N LEU A 21 4.29 -14.41 -10.39
CA LEU A 21 5.59 -15.08 -10.52
C LEU A 21 6.50 -14.37 -11.54
N ARG A 22 5.95 -13.94 -12.68
CA ARG A 22 6.68 -13.16 -13.66
C ARG A 22 7.22 -11.86 -13.06
N ASN A 23 6.39 -11.13 -12.31
CA ASN A 23 6.78 -9.89 -11.64
C ASN A 23 7.87 -10.15 -10.61
N PHE A 24 7.74 -11.19 -9.79
CA PHE A 24 8.75 -11.61 -8.82
C PHE A 24 10.08 -11.96 -9.49
N LEU A 25 10.07 -12.76 -10.56
CA LEU A 25 11.28 -13.15 -11.28
C LEU A 25 11.99 -11.96 -11.95
N ALA A 26 11.25 -10.99 -12.43
CA ALA A 26 11.82 -9.75 -12.96
C ALA A 26 12.43 -8.89 -11.83
N TRP A 27 11.72 -8.74 -10.72
CA TRP A 27 12.13 -7.92 -9.59
C TRP A 27 13.35 -8.49 -8.84
N ARG A 28 13.48 -9.81 -8.69
CA ARG A 28 14.58 -10.42 -7.94
C ARG A 28 15.96 -10.01 -8.45
N LYS A 29 16.08 -9.62 -9.74
CA LYS A 29 17.33 -9.15 -10.35
C LYS A 29 17.78 -7.79 -9.81
N ILE A 30 16.85 -6.98 -9.30
CA ILE A 30 17.09 -5.64 -8.75
C ILE A 30 16.62 -5.54 -7.30
N ALA A 31 16.40 -6.67 -6.62
CA ALA A 31 15.77 -6.74 -5.31
C ALA A 31 16.48 -5.86 -4.27
N LEU A 32 17.82 -5.95 -4.20
CA LEU A 32 18.60 -5.18 -3.23
C LEU A 32 18.42 -3.67 -3.43
N ALA A 33 18.57 -3.18 -4.65
CA ALA A 33 18.39 -1.76 -4.95
C ALA A 33 16.94 -1.30 -4.68
N SER A 34 15.95 -2.13 -5.02
CA SER A 34 14.54 -1.85 -4.75
C SER A 34 14.21 -1.79 -3.26
N ILE A 35 14.75 -2.71 -2.45
CA ILE A 35 14.55 -2.72 -1.00
C ILE A 35 15.20 -1.48 -0.37
N LEU A 36 16.46 -1.22 -0.69
CA LEU A 36 17.18 -0.05 -0.15
C LEU A 36 16.49 1.27 -0.52
N GLY A 37 16.03 1.40 -1.77
CA GLY A 37 15.29 2.58 -2.22
C GLY A 37 13.97 2.80 -1.47
N ASN A 38 13.22 1.72 -1.22
CA ASN A 38 11.94 1.81 -0.50
C ASN A 38 12.12 2.06 1.01
N LEU A 39 13.29 1.76 1.58
CA LEU A 39 13.56 1.97 3.01
C LEU A 39 14.09 3.37 3.33
N ALA A 40 14.75 4.00 2.37
CA ALA A 40 15.46 5.27 2.60
C ALA A 40 14.54 6.36 3.15
N ASP A 41 13.40 6.61 2.50
CA ASP A 41 12.46 7.65 2.89
C ASP A 41 11.77 7.37 4.25
N PRO A 42 11.14 6.20 4.51
CA PRO A 42 10.55 5.88 5.81
C PRO A 42 11.56 5.90 6.96
N ILE A 43 12.79 5.42 6.75
CA ILE A 43 13.84 5.45 7.77
C ILE A 43 14.25 6.89 8.06
N THR A 44 14.47 7.71 7.03
CA THR A 44 14.82 9.12 7.18
C THR A 44 13.73 9.87 7.94
N ASN A 45 12.45 9.65 7.58
CA ASN A 45 11.32 10.25 8.29
C ASN A 45 11.20 9.75 9.73
N MET A 46 11.39 8.45 9.98
CA MET A 46 11.36 7.88 11.33
C MET A 46 12.43 8.51 12.24
N PHE A 47 13.66 8.65 11.74
CA PHE A 47 14.73 9.27 12.52
C PHE A 47 14.58 10.80 12.58
N GLY A 48 14.31 11.46 11.46
CA GLY A 48 14.18 12.91 11.41
C GLY A 48 13.05 13.44 12.29
N LEU A 49 11.86 12.87 12.15
CA LEU A 49 10.71 13.22 12.99
C LEU A 49 10.84 12.63 14.40
N GLY A 50 11.22 11.34 14.51
CA GLY A 50 11.30 10.63 15.78
C GLY A 50 12.29 11.24 16.75
N PHE A 51 13.51 11.58 16.32
CA PHE A 51 14.50 12.25 17.17
C PHE A 51 14.28 13.77 17.18
N GLY A 52 14.03 14.41 16.02
CA GLY A 52 13.88 15.85 15.95
C GLY A 52 12.72 16.37 16.77
N LEU A 53 11.51 15.84 16.55
CA LEU A 53 10.33 16.22 17.33
C LEU A 53 10.25 15.46 18.66
N GLY A 54 10.85 14.29 18.77
CA GLY A 54 10.82 13.48 20.00
C GLY A 54 11.39 14.19 21.23
N ILE A 55 12.37 15.06 21.05
CA ILE A 55 12.94 15.90 22.13
C ILE A 55 11.89 16.90 22.65
N ILE A 56 11.05 17.44 21.74
CA ILE A 56 10.04 18.46 22.07
C ILE A 56 8.77 17.83 22.61
N VAL A 57 8.29 16.78 21.92
CA VAL A 57 7.01 16.11 22.20
C VAL A 57 7.11 15.15 23.38
N GLY A 58 8.24 14.48 23.53
CA GLY A 58 8.52 13.50 24.58
C GLY A 58 7.70 12.23 24.45
N ARG A 59 6.48 12.19 25.01
CA ARG A 59 5.57 11.04 25.00
C ARG A 59 4.23 11.37 24.40
N VAL A 60 3.66 10.41 23.65
CA VAL A 60 2.33 10.44 23.08
C VAL A 60 1.58 9.19 23.50
N ASP A 61 0.41 9.31 24.09
CA ASP A 61 -0.43 8.20 24.57
C ASP A 61 0.37 7.19 25.44
N GLY A 62 1.28 7.71 26.30
CA GLY A 62 2.11 6.89 27.20
C GLY A 62 3.27 6.14 26.54
N THR A 63 3.50 6.30 25.22
CA THR A 63 4.66 5.77 24.48
C THR A 63 5.66 6.86 24.13
N SER A 64 6.92 6.49 23.85
CA SER A 64 7.87 7.45 23.30
C SER A 64 7.42 7.91 21.92
N TYR A 65 7.62 9.18 21.58
CA TYR A 65 7.21 9.72 20.28
C TYR A 65 7.85 8.95 19.11
N ILE A 66 9.10 8.51 19.25
CA ILE A 66 9.79 7.73 18.21
C ILE A 66 9.13 6.35 17.99
N SER A 67 8.66 5.66 19.04
CA SER A 67 7.91 4.40 18.89
C SER A 67 6.56 4.63 18.22
N PHE A 68 5.91 5.76 18.55
CA PHE A 68 4.64 6.19 17.93
C PHE A 68 4.81 6.41 16.42
N VAL A 69 5.85 7.17 16.04
CA VAL A 69 6.17 7.45 14.63
C VAL A 69 6.62 6.18 13.91
N ALA A 70 7.48 5.36 14.51
CA ALA A 70 7.98 4.12 13.90
C ALA A 70 6.82 3.19 13.50
N ALA A 71 5.83 3.01 14.38
CA ALA A 71 4.63 2.23 14.07
C ALA A 71 3.79 2.85 12.94
N GLY A 72 3.66 4.18 12.89
CA GLY A 72 3.03 4.90 11.79
C GLY A 72 3.77 4.73 10.46
N MET A 73 5.12 4.71 10.50
CA MET A 73 5.95 4.52 9.31
C MET A 73 5.82 3.11 8.70
N VAL A 74 5.47 2.08 9.48
CA VAL A 74 5.15 0.75 8.93
C VAL A 74 3.93 0.84 8.00
N ALA A 75 2.87 1.51 8.42
CA ALA A 75 1.65 1.69 7.61
C ALA A 75 1.92 2.53 6.37
N THR A 76 2.60 3.66 6.52
CA THR A 76 2.93 4.56 5.39
C THR A 76 3.89 3.91 4.39
N SER A 77 4.86 3.12 4.86
CA SER A 77 5.77 2.38 3.99
C SER A 77 5.02 1.33 3.16
N ALA A 78 4.08 0.60 3.77
CA ALA A 78 3.23 -0.36 3.06
C ALA A 78 2.38 0.33 1.98
N MET A 79 1.72 1.44 2.34
CA MET A 79 0.95 2.27 1.41
C MET A 79 1.81 2.74 0.23
N THR A 80 2.94 3.37 0.53
CA THR A 80 3.82 3.96 -0.49
C THR A 80 4.38 2.91 -1.43
N ALA A 81 4.84 1.77 -0.89
CA ALA A 81 5.39 0.68 -1.71
C ALA A 81 4.33 0.09 -2.65
N ALA A 82 3.10 -0.15 -2.19
CA ALA A 82 2.01 -0.66 -3.02
C ALA A 82 1.59 0.37 -4.09
N THR A 83 1.43 1.62 -3.69
CA THR A 83 1.03 2.71 -4.58
C THR A 83 2.05 2.92 -5.69
N PHE A 84 3.34 3.01 -5.36
CA PHE A 84 4.40 3.23 -6.35
C PHE A 84 4.62 2.02 -7.26
N GLU A 85 4.56 0.80 -6.73
CA GLU A 85 4.64 -0.40 -7.57
C GLU A 85 3.52 -0.41 -8.61
N THR A 86 2.29 -0.05 -8.22
CA THR A 86 1.15 -0.01 -9.13
C THR A 86 1.26 1.16 -10.11
N MET A 87 1.51 2.39 -9.62
CA MET A 87 1.50 3.58 -10.47
C MET A 87 2.66 3.61 -11.47
N TYR A 88 3.86 3.23 -11.04
CA TYR A 88 5.01 3.32 -11.93
C TYR A 88 5.33 2.00 -12.61
N ALA A 89 5.43 0.89 -11.87
CA ALA A 89 5.88 -0.36 -12.46
C ALA A 89 4.77 -1.09 -13.22
N ALA A 90 3.53 -1.18 -12.67
CA ALA A 90 2.43 -1.81 -13.40
C ALA A 90 2.00 -0.97 -14.61
N PHE A 91 1.97 0.35 -14.48
CA PHE A 91 1.70 1.25 -15.62
C PHE A 91 2.75 1.11 -16.71
N ALA A 92 4.04 1.05 -16.36
CA ALA A 92 5.10 0.81 -17.34
C ALA A 92 4.95 -0.55 -18.04
N ARG A 93 4.50 -1.58 -17.32
CA ARG A 93 4.22 -2.91 -17.89
C ARG A 93 3.03 -2.87 -18.86
N MET A 94 2.04 -2.05 -18.55
CA MET A 94 0.85 -1.86 -19.40
C MET A 94 1.16 -1.01 -20.63
N GLU A 95 1.60 0.22 -20.41
CA GLU A 95 1.67 1.25 -21.45
C GLU A 95 2.98 1.22 -22.25
N THR A 96 4.13 1.20 -21.55
CA THR A 96 5.44 1.33 -22.20
C THR A 96 5.94 -0.01 -22.77
N LYS A 97 5.83 -1.07 -21.97
CA LYS A 97 6.35 -2.40 -22.35
C LYS A 97 5.32 -3.27 -23.07
N ARG A 98 4.07 -2.83 -23.11
CA ARG A 98 2.91 -3.57 -23.67
C ARG A 98 2.82 -5.03 -23.21
N THR A 99 3.29 -5.29 -22.00
CA THR A 99 3.35 -6.65 -21.44
C THR A 99 1.95 -7.22 -21.24
N TRP A 100 0.97 -6.37 -20.88
CA TRP A 100 -0.41 -6.80 -20.69
C TRP A 100 -1.03 -7.28 -22.01
N GLU A 101 -0.76 -6.61 -23.13
CA GLU A 101 -1.22 -7.06 -24.46
C GLU A 101 -0.67 -8.45 -24.81
N ALA A 102 0.62 -8.68 -24.54
CA ALA A 102 1.24 -9.98 -24.74
C ALA A 102 0.62 -11.08 -23.85
N ILE A 103 0.26 -10.77 -22.62
CA ILE A 103 -0.42 -11.72 -21.72
C ILE A 103 -1.86 -11.97 -22.20
N LEU A 104 -2.59 -10.93 -22.63
CA LEU A 104 -3.96 -11.06 -23.15
C LEU A 104 -4.05 -11.86 -24.47
N SER A 105 -2.93 -12.04 -25.19
CA SER A 105 -2.86 -12.96 -26.32
C SER A 105 -2.80 -14.43 -25.91
N THR A 106 -2.70 -14.75 -24.64
CA THR A 106 -2.76 -16.09 -24.07
C THR A 106 -4.17 -16.39 -23.52
N GLN A 107 -4.29 -17.43 -22.70
CA GLN A 107 -5.57 -17.80 -22.06
C GLN A 107 -5.89 -16.95 -20.80
N LEU A 108 -5.01 -16.01 -20.41
CA LEU A 108 -5.19 -15.17 -19.25
C LEU A 108 -6.16 -14.01 -19.54
N THR A 109 -7.01 -13.72 -18.56
CA THR A 109 -7.99 -12.64 -18.63
C THR A 109 -7.44 -11.33 -18.09
N LEU A 110 -8.12 -10.23 -18.37
CA LEU A 110 -7.80 -8.92 -17.79
C LEU A 110 -7.89 -8.95 -16.25
N GLY A 111 -8.88 -9.66 -15.70
CA GLY A 111 -9.00 -9.84 -14.24
C GLY A 111 -7.84 -10.59 -13.63
N ASP A 112 -7.30 -11.61 -14.32
CA ASP A 112 -6.11 -12.35 -13.86
C ASP A 112 -4.88 -11.45 -13.81
N ILE A 113 -4.72 -10.57 -14.81
CA ILE A 113 -3.62 -9.61 -14.86
C ILE A 113 -3.72 -8.62 -13.69
N ILE A 114 -4.89 -7.98 -13.53
CA ILE A 114 -5.10 -6.99 -12.48
C ILE A 114 -4.89 -7.63 -11.11
N LEU A 115 -5.48 -8.80 -10.84
CA LEU A 115 -5.31 -9.50 -9.57
C LEU A 115 -3.85 -9.86 -9.31
N GLY A 116 -3.13 -10.36 -10.32
CA GLY A 116 -1.70 -10.68 -10.19
C GLY A 116 -0.83 -9.46 -9.90
N GLU A 117 -1.13 -8.31 -10.52
CA GLU A 117 -0.47 -7.04 -10.24
C GLU A 117 -0.78 -6.53 -8.81
N LEU A 118 -2.03 -6.65 -8.34
CA LEU A 118 -2.41 -6.24 -6.99
C LEU A 118 -1.73 -7.09 -5.92
N VAL A 119 -1.72 -8.42 -6.08
CA VAL A 119 -1.05 -9.32 -5.14
C VAL A 119 0.47 -9.10 -5.15
N TRP A 120 1.04 -8.78 -6.33
CA TRP A 120 2.45 -8.40 -6.42
C TRP A 120 2.74 -7.10 -5.65
N ALA A 121 1.94 -6.06 -5.85
CA ALA A 121 2.08 -4.80 -5.12
C ALA A 121 1.90 -4.96 -3.61
N ALA A 122 0.95 -5.80 -3.17
CA ALA A 122 0.78 -6.16 -1.77
C ALA A 122 1.99 -6.92 -1.21
N SER A 123 2.62 -7.80 -2.01
CA SER A 123 3.87 -8.47 -1.61
C SER A 123 5.01 -7.46 -1.40
N LYS A 124 5.08 -6.43 -2.24
CA LYS A 124 6.04 -5.32 -2.07
C LYS A 124 5.74 -4.50 -0.82
N ALA A 125 4.46 -4.25 -0.52
CA ALA A 125 4.04 -3.59 0.71
C ALA A 125 4.45 -4.38 1.96
N VAL A 126 4.27 -5.71 1.94
CA VAL A 126 4.71 -6.60 3.03
C VAL A 126 6.22 -6.50 3.21
N LEU A 127 7.00 -6.56 2.14
CA LEU A 127 8.46 -6.41 2.22
C LEU A 127 8.86 -5.06 2.82
N ALA A 128 8.28 -3.96 2.35
CA ALA A 128 8.62 -2.62 2.82
C ALA A 128 8.17 -2.38 4.26
N GLY A 129 6.90 -2.67 4.60
CA GLY A 129 6.37 -2.49 5.95
C GLY A 129 7.07 -3.37 6.98
N THR A 130 7.31 -4.65 6.64
CA THR A 130 8.06 -5.57 7.52
C THR A 130 9.50 -5.10 7.74
N ALA A 131 10.17 -4.60 6.72
CA ALA A 131 11.53 -4.12 6.85
C ALA A 131 11.63 -2.90 7.80
N ILE A 132 10.67 -1.96 7.75
CA ILE A 132 10.59 -0.86 8.72
C ILE A 132 10.26 -1.40 10.12
N GLY A 133 9.35 -2.39 10.23
CA GLY A 133 9.07 -3.08 11.49
C GLY A 133 10.32 -3.73 12.11
N VAL A 134 11.14 -4.37 11.28
CA VAL A 134 12.42 -4.97 11.70
C VAL A 134 13.38 -3.87 12.21
N VAL A 135 13.52 -2.76 11.49
CA VAL A 135 14.35 -1.62 11.94
C VAL A 135 13.85 -1.10 13.30
N ALA A 136 12.54 -0.93 13.45
CA ALA A 136 11.96 -0.50 14.73
C ALA A 136 12.23 -1.50 15.87
N ALA A 137 12.16 -2.81 15.59
CA ALA A 137 12.43 -3.85 16.60
C ALA A 137 13.91 -3.95 16.96
N VAL A 138 14.84 -3.84 15.99
CA VAL A 138 16.29 -3.79 16.24
C VAL A 138 16.68 -2.63 17.15
N LEU A 139 16.01 -1.48 16.97
CA LEU A 139 16.24 -0.27 17.76
C LEU A 139 15.48 -0.25 19.10
N GLY A 140 14.71 -1.31 19.41
CA GLY A 140 13.97 -1.45 20.66
C GLY A 140 12.67 -0.62 20.72
N TYR A 141 12.16 -0.14 19.60
CA TYR A 141 10.92 0.66 19.52
C TYR A 141 9.66 -0.20 19.34
N ALA A 142 9.82 -1.48 19.03
CA ALA A 142 8.71 -2.44 18.88
C ALA A 142 9.15 -3.85 19.29
N PRO A 143 8.25 -4.71 19.84
CA PRO A 143 8.56 -6.11 20.09
C PRO A 143 8.73 -6.89 18.78
N TRP A 144 9.62 -7.85 18.74
CA TRP A 144 9.83 -8.70 17.56
C TRP A 144 8.58 -9.48 17.12
N THR A 145 7.79 -9.94 18.08
CA THR A 145 6.57 -10.69 17.83
C THR A 145 5.50 -9.86 17.13
N SER A 146 5.48 -8.55 17.35
CA SER A 146 4.51 -7.63 16.75
C SER A 146 4.60 -7.58 15.23
N ILE A 147 5.78 -7.82 14.67
CA ILE A 147 6.00 -7.85 13.21
C ILE A 147 5.15 -8.94 12.57
N LEU A 148 5.13 -10.14 13.17
CA LEU A 148 4.36 -11.27 12.63
C LEU A 148 2.85 -10.97 12.63
N TYR A 149 2.35 -10.37 13.71
CA TYR A 149 0.93 -9.98 13.81
C TYR A 149 0.57 -8.81 12.89
N ALA A 150 1.52 -7.93 12.59
CA ALA A 150 1.30 -6.81 11.67
C ALA A 150 1.30 -7.25 10.19
N MET A 151 1.97 -8.34 9.81
CA MET A 151 2.09 -8.80 8.41
C MET A 151 0.75 -8.91 7.67
N PRO A 152 -0.30 -9.57 8.18
CA PRO A 152 -1.58 -9.66 7.48
C PRO A 152 -2.25 -8.29 7.31
N ILE A 153 -2.09 -7.39 8.29
CA ILE A 153 -2.62 -6.02 8.21
C ILE A 153 -1.86 -5.23 7.14
N ILE A 154 -0.54 -5.36 7.10
CA ILE A 154 0.32 -4.75 6.06
C ILE A 154 -0.07 -5.27 4.67
N ALA A 155 -0.32 -6.57 4.52
CA ALA A 155 -0.77 -7.15 3.25
C ALA A 155 -2.11 -6.59 2.79
N LEU A 156 -3.08 -6.48 3.70
CA LEU A 156 -4.39 -5.90 3.43
C LEU A 156 -4.29 -4.40 3.09
N THR A 157 -3.45 -3.65 3.81
CA THR A 157 -3.12 -2.26 3.47
C THR A 157 -2.54 -2.17 2.05
N GLY A 158 -1.59 -3.04 1.72
CA GLY A 158 -0.99 -3.10 0.38
C GLY A 158 -2.03 -3.37 -0.71
N LEU A 159 -2.95 -4.32 -0.49
CA LEU A 159 -4.05 -4.60 -1.42
C LEU A 159 -4.98 -3.39 -1.61
N ALA A 160 -5.39 -2.74 -0.52
CA ALA A 160 -6.25 -1.57 -0.58
C ALA A 160 -5.63 -0.44 -1.40
N PHE A 161 -4.37 -0.10 -1.12
CA PHE A 161 -3.67 0.98 -1.82
C PHE A 161 -3.26 0.62 -3.24
N ALA A 162 -2.90 -0.63 -3.52
CA ALA A 162 -2.70 -1.10 -4.88
C ALA A 162 -3.99 -1.00 -5.71
N SER A 163 -5.15 -1.37 -5.14
CA SER A 163 -6.44 -1.27 -5.82
C SER A 163 -6.84 0.17 -6.11
N LEU A 164 -6.63 1.10 -5.17
CA LEU A 164 -6.84 2.53 -5.39
C LEU A 164 -5.93 3.06 -6.50
N ALA A 165 -4.63 2.75 -6.44
CA ALA A 165 -3.67 3.14 -7.47
C ALA A 165 -4.01 2.52 -8.85
N MET A 166 -4.60 1.31 -8.88
CA MET A 166 -5.06 0.67 -10.11
C MET A 166 -6.18 1.47 -10.80
N VAL A 167 -7.09 2.08 -10.02
CA VAL A 167 -8.08 3.02 -10.55
C VAL A 167 -7.40 4.24 -11.16
N VAL A 168 -6.41 4.81 -10.47
CA VAL A 168 -5.67 5.99 -10.97
C VAL A 168 -5.01 5.68 -12.31
N ILE A 169 -4.28 4.55 -12.44
CA ILE A 169 -3.60 4.22 -13.70
C ILE A 169 -4.57 3.85 -14.82
N SER A 170 -5.78 3.40 -14.51
CA SER A 170 -6.80 3.14 -15.53
C SER A 170 -7.31 4.42 -16.21
N LEU A 171 -7.25 5.55 -15.51
CA LEU A 171 -7.69 6.88 -15.97
C LEU A 171 -6.52 7.73 -16.49
N ALA A 172 -5.31 7.48 -16.02
CA ALA A 172 -4.14 8.29 -16.36
C ALA A 172 -3.62 8.00 -17.77
N PRO A 173 -3.48 9.02 -18.65
CA PRO A 173 -2.85 8.86 -19.95
C PRO A 173 -1.32 8.88 -19.88
N THR A 174 -0.74 9.58 -18.88
CA THR A 174 0.71 9.78 -18.71
C THR A 174 1.12 9.72 -17.25
N TYR A 175 2.44 9.63 -17.00
CA TYR A 175 3.02 9.62 -15.66
C TYR A 175 2.78 10.91 -14.87
N ASP A 176 2.51 12.04 -15.51
CA ASP A 176 2.29 13.33 -14.85
C ASP A 176 1.09 13.31 -13.90
N TYR A 177 0.06 12.52 -14.24
CA TYR A 177 -1.12 12.33 -13.37
C TYR A 177 -0.78 11.72 -12.01
N PHE A 178 0.31 10.95 -11.93
CA PHE A 178 0.73 10.32 -10.68
C PHE A 178 1.30 11.33 -9.68
N VAL A 179 1.95 12.37 -10.19
CA VAL A 179 2.46 13.47 -9.36
C VAL A 179 1.29 14.19 -8.68
N PHE A 180 0.21 14.45 -9.42
CA PHE A 180 -0.99 15.07 -8.85
C PHE A 180 -1.62 14.18 -7.77
N TYR A 181 -1.80 12.89 -8.03
CA TYR A 181 -2.32 11.96 -7.03
C TYR A 181 -1.42 11.90 -5.80
N GLN A 182 -0.11 11.85 -5.98
CA GLN A 182 0.86 11.84 -4.89
C GLN A 182 0.75 13.12 -4.03
N MET A 183 0.72 14.29 -4.66
CA MET A 183 0.72 15.57 -3.94
C MET A 183 -0.64 15.92 -3.33
N LEU A 184 -1.74 15.61 -4.02
CA LEU A 184 -3.07 16.03 -3.59
C LEU A 184 -3.79 15.01 -2.72
N VAL A 185 -3.43 13.72 -2.82
CA VAL A 185 -4.11 12.65 -2.08
C VAL A 185 -3.18 12.00 -1.07
N VAL A 186 -2.05 11.45 -1.53
CA VAL A 186 -1.18 10.64 -0.67
C VAL A 186 -0.48 11.50 0.40
N THR A 187 0.12 12.62 0.01
CA THR A 187 0.86 13.47 0.94
C THR A 187 -0.02 14.05 2.05
N PRO A 188 -1.19 14.68 1.78
CA PRO A 188 -2.07 15.14 2.85
C PRO A 188 -2.58 13.98 3.73
N MET A 189 -2.85 12.83 3.12
CA MET A 189 -3.33 11.65 3.85
C MET A 189 -2.32 11.18 4.90
N VAL A 190 -1.02 11.18 4.61
CA VAL A 190 0.03 10.80 5.58
C VAL A 190 -0.03 11.67 6.84
N PHE A 191 -0.28 12.96 6.71
CA PHE A 191 -0.36 13.87 7.84
C PHE A 191 -1.69 13.78 8.58
N LEU A 192 -2.80 13.58 7.87
CA LEU A 192 -4.15 13.57 8.45
C LEU A 192 -4.51 12.24 9.13
N CYS A 193 -3.92 11.12 8.68
CA CYS A 193 -4.28 9.78 9.16
C CYS A 193 -3.59 9.34 10.45
N GLY A 194 -3.00 10.26 11.18
CA GLY A 194 -2.40 9.94 12.48
C GLY A 194 -1.04 9.23 12.41
N ALA A 195 -0.41 9.09 11.24
CA ALA A 195 0.88 8.43 11.12
C ALA A 195 1.98 9.14 11.90
N VAL A 196 1.99 10.47 11.83
CA VAL A 196 3.00 11.34 12.45
C VAL A 196 2.46 12.05 13.70
N PHE A 197 1.21 12.52 13.67
CA PHE A 197 0.58 13.24 14.77
C PHE A 197 -0.69 12.53 15.22
N PRO A 198 -1.02 12.51 16.53
CA PRO A 198 -2.26 11.92 17.03
C PRO A 198 -3.48 12.60 16.42
N VAL A 199 -4.39 11.83 15.84
CA VAL A 199 -5.64 12.36 15.27
C VAL A 199 -6.50 13.05 16.34
N SER A 200 -6.46 12.59 17.59
CA SER A 200 -7.17 13.13 18.72
C SER A 200 -6.84 14.61 19.04
N GLN A 201 -5.66 15.09 18.61
CA GLN A 201 -5.23 16.48 18.82
C GLN A 201 -5.65 17.42 17.66
N MET A 202 -6.26 16.88 16.60
CA MET A 202 -6.71 17.66 15.47
C MET A 202 -8.12 18.24 15.74
N PRO A 203 -8.52 19.34 15.05
CA PRO A 203 -9.89 19.82 15.06
C PRO A 203 -10.87 18.73 14.63
N SER A 204 -12.10 18.74 15.18
CA SER A 204 -13.11 17.69 14.94
C SER A 204 -13.40 17.42 13.45
N SER A 205 -13.40 18.47 12.62
CA SER A 205 -13.59 18.34 11.18
C SER A 205 -12.53 17.45 10.52
N PHE A 206 -11.27 17.58 10.94
CA PHE A 206 -10.16 16.73 10.42
C PHE A 206 -10.21 15.31 10.97
N GLN A 207 -10.70 15.12 12.21
CA GLN A 207 -10.91 13.78 12.77
C GLN A 207 -11.93 12.98 11.97
N HIS A 208 -13.06 13.61 11.60
CA HIS A 208 -14.07 12.96 10.74
C HIS A 208 -13.53 12.64 9.34
N LEU A 209 -12.74 13.55 8.76
CA LEU A 209 -12.10 13.30 7.47
C LEU A 209 -11.10 12.15 7.56
N ALA A 210 -10.26 12.13 8.60
CA ALA A 210 -9.29 11.06 8.84
C ALA A 210 -9.98 9.70 8.95
N ALA A 211 -11.11 9.61 9.64
CA ALA A 211 -11.87 8.38 9.80
C ALA A 211 -12.42 7.79 8.48
N LEU A 212 -12.48 8.56 7.41
CA LEU A 212 -12.84 8.08 6.07
C LEU A 212 -11.64 7.60 5.26
N LEU A 213 -10.43 7.92 5.67
CA LEU A 213 -9.23 7.65 4.86
C LEU A 213 -8.67 6.24 5.13
N PRO A 214 -8.32 5.47 4.09
CA PRO A 214 -7.86 4.09 4.27
C PRO A 214 -6.57 3.97 5.07
N LEU A 215 -5.70 4.98 5.04
CA LEU A 215 -4.46 4.96 5.82
C LEU A 215 -4.74 5.08 7.34
N ALA A 216 -5.77 5.80 7.76
CA ALA A 216 -6.14 5.89 9.17
C ALA A 216 -6.48 4.50 9.72
N HIS A 217 -7.33 3.75 9.02
CA HIS A 217 -7.66 2.37 9.41
C HIS A 217 -6.42 1.47 9.47
N SER A 218 -5.46 1.64 8.56
CA SER A 218 -4.20 0.91 8.58
C SER A 218 -3.35 1.27 9.81
N VAL A 219 -3.25 2.56 10.13
CA VAL A 219 -2.51 3.07 11.30
C VAL A 219 -3.15 2.60 12.61
N ASP A 220 -4.49 2.64 12.70
CA ASP A 220 -5.25 2.23 13.88
C ASP A 220 -5.18 0.72 14.14
N LEU A 221 -4.89 -0.09 13.13
CA LEU A 221 -4.59 -1.53 13.28
C LEU A 221 -3.11 -1.78 13.57
N ILE A 222 -2.21 -1.18 12.79
CA ILE A 222 -0.77 -1.49 12.84
C ILE A 222 -0.13 -0.93 14.12
N ARG A 223 -0.48 0.30 14.53
CA ARG A 223 0.15 0.95 15.69
C ARG A 223 -0.10 0.20 16.99
N PRO A 224 -1.33 -0.14 17.41
CA PRO A 224 -1.54 -0.92 18.62
C PRO A 224 -0.82 -2.27 18.56
N THR A 225 -0.89 -2.94 17.40
CA THR A 225 -0.20 -4.22 17.16
C THR A 225 1.31 -4.09 17.36
N MET A 226 1.93 -3.05 16.77
CA MET A 226 3.37 -2.80 16.89
C MET A 226 3.80 -2.39 18.31
N LEU A 227 2.91 -1.79 19.09
CA LEU A 227 3.17 -1.35 20.46
C LEU A 227 2.75 -2.39 21.53
N GLY A 228 2.26 -3.57 21.10
CA GLY A 228 1.78 -4.62 21.99
C GLY A 228 0.54 -4.22 22.80
N ARG A 229 -0.33 -3.37 22.23
CA ARG A 229 -1.58 -2.90 22.84
C ARG A 229 -2.80 -3.57 22.23
N PRO A 230 -3.92 -3.67 22.94
CA PRO A 230 -5.16 -4.14 22.34
C PRO A 230 -5.62 -3.17 21.23
N THR A 231 -6.05 -3.74 20.12
CA THR A 231 -6.63 -2.97 19.02
C THR A 231 -8.14 -2.88 19.25
N LEU A 232 -8.68 -1.65 19.21
CA LEU A 232 -10.11 -1.41 19.30
C LEU A 232 -10.74 -1.54 17.90
N ASP A 233 -12.02 -1.91 17.86
CA ASP A 233 -12.85 -1.90 16.63
C ASP A 233 -12.20 -2.58 15.41
N ILE A 234 -11.44 -3.67 15.63
CA ILE A 234 -10.70 -4.41 14.59
C ILE A 234 -11.59 -4.70 13.36
N GLY A 235 -12.84 -5.12 13.60
CA GLY A 235 -13.78 -5.48 12.53
C GLY A 235 -14.12 -4.30 11.62
N VAL A 236 -14.25 -3.10 12.18
CA VAL A 236 -14.55 -1.88 11.42
C VAL A 236 -13.36 -1.50 10.53
N HIS A 237 -12.15 -1.50 11.08
CA HIS A 237 -10.94 -1.14 10.33
C HIS A 237 -10.61 -2.18 9.25
N ILE A 238 -10.72 -3.48 9.54
CA ILE A 238 -10.55 -4.53 8.54
C ILE A 238 -11.63 -4.44 7.47
N GLY A 239 -12.90 -4.24 7.86
CA GLY A 239 -14.01 -4.07 6.91
C GLY A 239 -13.80 -2.89 5.96
N ALA A 240 -13.36 -1.74 6.49
CA ALA A 240 -13.03 -0.58 5.69
C ALA A 240 -11.91 -0.89 4.68
N LEU A 241 -10.80 -1.48 5.12
CA LEU A 241 -9.70 -1.85 4.23
C LEU A 241 -10.11 -2.87 3.17
N CYS A 242 -10.97 -3.84 3.51
CA CYS A 242 -11.54 -4.78 2.55
C CYS A 242 -12.39 -4.06 1.48
N ILE A 243 -13.18 -3.06 1.87
CA ILE A 243 -13.96 -2.23 0.93
C ILE A 243 -13.00 -1.50 -0.01
N TYR A 244 -11.93 -0.89 0.52
CA TYR A 244 -10.91 -0.19 -0.28
C TYR A 244 -10.05 -1.14 -1.15
N ALA A 245 -9.97 -2.42 -0.82
CA ALA A 245 -9.32 -3.42 -1.67
C ALA A 245 -10.26 -3.91 -2.79
N VAL A 246 -11.51 -4.24 -2.45
CA VAL A 246 -12.43 -4.93 -3.34
C VAL A 246 -13.14 -3.98 -4.30
N LEU A 247 -13.70 -2.86 -3.79
CA LEU A 247 -14.47 -1.94 -4.62
C LEU A 247 -13.61 -1.33 -5.76
N PRO A 248 -12.40 -0.78 -5.50
CA PRO A 248 -11.55 -0.25 -6.56
C PRO A 248 -11.04 -1.33 -7.52
N PHE A 249 -10.89 -2.59 -7.11
CA PHE A 249 -10.59 -3.69 -8.02
C PHE A 249 -11.66 -3.82 -9.13
N PHE A 250 -12.94 -3.87 -8.77
CA PHE A 250 -14.02 -3.95 -9.74
C PHE A 250 -14.12 -2.70 -10.62
N VAL A 251 -13.95 -1.53 -10.00
CA VAL A 251 -13.96 -0.24 -10.74
C VAL A 251 -12.82 -0.19 -11.75
N SER A 252 -11.59 -0.52 -11.35
CA SER A 252 -10.44 -0.51 -12.24
C SER A 252 -10.59 -1.51 -13.39
N THR A 253 -11.08 -2.72 -13.10
CA THR A 253 -11.34 -3.73 -14.12
C THR A 253 -12.35 -3.24 -15.17
N ALA A 254 -13.43 -2.59 -14.74
CA ALA A 254 -14.42 -2.02 -15.65
C ALA A 254 -13.85 -0.86 -16.50
N LEU A 255 -13.00 -0.01 -15.90
CA LEU A 255 -12.34 1.11 -16.58
C LEU A 255 -11.30 0.61 -17.60
N PHE A 256 -10.47 -0.35 -17.26
CA PHE A 256 -9.51 -0.95 -18.18
C PHE A 256 -10.18 -1.66 -19.35
N ARG A 257 -11.29 -2.36 -19.10
CA ARG A 257 -12.11 -2.93 -20.18
C ARG A 257 -12.51 -1.87 -21.21
N ARG A 258 -13.01 -0.71 -20.72
CA ARG A 258 -13.39 0.39 -21.63
C ARG A 258 -12.19 1.01 -22.36
N ARG A 259 -11.01 1.05 -21.71
CA ARG A 259 -9.79 1.63 -22.31
C ARG A 259 -9.19 0.71 -23.39
N LEU A 260 -9.17 -0.59 -23.16
CA LEU A 260 -8.54 -1.58 -24.06
C LEU A 260 -9.45 -2.03 -25.21
N MET A 261 -10.77 -1.78 -25.12
CA MET A 261 -11.72 -2.11 -26.20
C MET A 261 -12.02 -0.93 -27.12
N ARG A 262 -11.42 0.23 -26.87
CA ARG A 262 -11.41 1.36 -27.81
C ARG A 262 -10.19 1.25 -28.72
#